data_6d849c594283a165939c55bc0c01d9d1
#
_entry.id   6d849c594283a165939c55bc0c01d9d1
#
_cell.length_a   1.000
_cell.length_b   1.000
_cell.length_c   1.000
_cell.angle_alpha   90.00
_cell.angle_beta   90.00
_cell.angle_gamma   90.00
#
_symmetry.space_group_name_H-M   'P 1'
#
loop_
_entity.id
_entity.type
_entity.pdbx_description
1 polymer ?
#
loop_
_entity_poly.entity_id
_entity_poly.type
_entity_poly.pdbx_seq_one_letter_code
_entity_poly.pdbx_strand_id
1 'polypeptide(L)'
;MVSDPISPSECGTGFRDLRDLLGALEQDGQLMRVHERQMPEPDVRGFLRAASAMEHDGPAVLFDNIAGYQGKRLLINTHGSWANCAVIFGMPKRTSLRDQFYEMSARWDRYPGEVRWVSDAPCQERIIRQSINLYEILPLVRINLFDGGYFLSKASVISRDITDPDNFDAQNIGMYRVQVQGPDTVGLQALPFHDMGIHLRTAEELNRPLPVAICVGSPPTVSFMASACIDYNQSEYKFVEALSGIPLEVTKALTSNLDVPAWAEYVIEGYVIPRERFPEGPFGEFPGSYSGVRGQNRIQVTAVTHRTDPMMETLYIGRPWTEHDCIDGLATSITLYKQLCQTMPEVTAVNAIFNHGLTVIVATGNRFGGYAKSVAFRLASTPHGISYAKNIILVDPDVNPFDFTEVMTAMSTRVRADKDVVVIPNTPGMPLDPASEPPGMGNKLIIDATTPAPPDRMLREIRMVGAVPQAKKAEELIRRFQEEFAGRR
;
A
#
# COMPACT_ATOMS: atom_id res chain seq x y z
N MET A 1 -11.20 22.18 14.77
CA MET A 1 -12.55 21.92 14.24
C MET A 1 -12.39 20.83 13.21
N VAL A 2 -13.10 19.74 13.37
CA VAL A 2 -13.18 18.70 12.34
C VAL A 2 -13.73 19.40 11.10
N SER A 3 -13.03 19.34 9.95
CA SER A 3 -13.63 19.71 8.67
C SER A 3 -14.91 18.88 8.54
N ASP A 4 -15.99 19.46 8.06
CA ASP A 4 -17.17 18.67 7.75
C ASP A 4 -16.74 17.55 6.81
N PRO A 5 -17.14 16.29 7.06
CA PRO A 5 -16.79 15.19 6.19
C PRO A 5 -17.27 15.50 4.77
N ILE A 6 -16.53 15.02 3.76
CA ILE A 6 -16.95 15.14 2.35
C ILE A 6 -18.38 14.64 2.26
N SER A 7 -19.26 15.42 1.63
CA SER A 7 -20.64 14.97 1.50
C SER A 7 -20.69 13.69 0.64
N PRO A 8 -21.46 12.67 1.01
CA PRO A 8 -21.58 11.44 0.22
C PRO A 8 -22.00 11.69 -1.24
N SER A 9 -22.57 12.86 -1.55
CA SER A 9 -22.94 13.29 -2.90
C SER A 9 -21.77 13.75 -3.76
N GLU A 10 -20.60 14.02 -3.15
CA GLU A 10 -19.37 14.44 -3.86
C GLU A 10 -18.45 13.26 -4.20
N CYS A 11 -18.71 12.08 -3.61
CA CYS A 11 -17.93 10.88 -3.86
C CYS A 11 -18.59 10.03 -4.94
N GLY A 12 -17.86 9.81 -6.05
CA GLY A 12 -18.21 8.86 -7.08
C GLY A 12 -17.85 7.41 -6.72
N THR A 13 -17.99 6.52 -7.69
CA THR A 13 -17.45 5.15 -7.63
C THR A 13 -16.00 5.15 -8.07
N GLY A 14 -15.25 4.10 -7.66
CA GLY A 14 -13.92 3.82 -8.19
C GLY A 14 -13.96 3.31 -9.63
N PHE A 15 -12.91 2.60 -10.04
CA PHE A 15 -12.73 2.15 -11.42
C PHE A 15 -12.65 0.63 -11.50
N ARG A 16 -13.22 0.06 -12.57
CA ARG A 16 -13.22 -1.38 -12.82
C ARG A 16 -11.83 -1.88 -13.21
N ASP A 17 -11.10 -1.10 -14.01
CA ASP A 17 -9.75 -1.45 -14.49
C ASP A 17 -8.83 -0.22 -14.58
N LEU A 18 -7.56 -0.47 -14.94
CA LEU A 18 -6.58 0.60 -15.13
C LEU A 18 -6.92 1.55 -16.29
N ARG A 19 -7.58 1.06 -17.34
CA ARG A 19 -7.86 1.88 -18.54
C ARG A 19 -8.93 2.91 -18.23
N ASP A 20 -9.95 2.53 -17.46
CA ASP A 20 -10.97 3.46 -16.96
C ASP A 20 -10.34 4.51 -16.04
N LEU A 21 -9.44 4.09 -15.14
CA LEU A 21 -8.70 5.02 -14.28
C LEU A 21 -7.84 6.00 -15.08
N LEU A 22 -7.10 5.53 -16.10
CA LEU A 22 -6.24 6.42 -16.92
C LEU A 22 -7.05 7.51 -17.62
N GLY A 23 -8.27 7.20 -18.07
CA GLY A 23 -9.18 8.19 -18.63
C GLY A 23 -9.55 9.29 -17.64
N ALA A 24 -9.80 8.94 -16.39
CA ALA A 24 -10.10 9.90 -15.31
C ALA A 24 -8.87 10.72 -14.91
N LEU A 25 -7.71 10.07 -14.73
CA LEU A 25 -6.45 10.78 -14.43
C LEU A 25 -6.07 11.78 -15.54
N GLU A 26 -6.32 11.43 -16.80
CA GLU A 26 -6.07 12.33 -17.95
C GLU A 26 -6.99 13.56 -17.89
N GLN A 27 -8.28 13.37 -17.60
CA GLN A 27 -9.24 14.47 -17.44
C GLN A 27 -8.85 15.40 -16.28
N ASP A 28 -8.29 14.86 -15.20
CA ASP A 28 -7.84 15.63 -14.04
C ASP A 28 -6.43 16.22 -14.18
N GLY A 29 -5.75 15.99 -15.32
CA GLY A 29 -4.37 16.42 -15.53
C GLY A 29 -3.35 15.68 -14.66
N GLN A 30 -3.66 14.46 -14.27
CA GLN A 30 -2.84 13.55 -13.44
C GLN A 30 -2.24 12.39 -14.25
N LEU A 31 -2.30 12.43 -15.59
CA LEU A 31 -1.65 11.48 -16.48
C LEU A 31 -0.71 12.19 -17.44
N MET A 32 0.57 11.83 -17.39
CA MET A 32 1.57 12.23 -18.37
C MET A 32 1.80 11.10 -19.37
N ARG A 33 1.64 11.37 -20.68
CA ARG A 33 2.00 10.43 -21.75
C ARG A 33 3.38 10.79 -22.32
N VAL A 34 4.26 9.80 -22.42
CA VAL A 34 5.62 9.95 -22.94
C VAL A 34 5.75 9.15 -24.22
N HIS A 35 5.71 9.83 -25.35
CA HIS A 35 5.83 9.24 -26.70
C HIS A 35 7.28 9.25 -27.22
N GLU A 36 8.13 10.10 -26.65
CA GLU A 36 9.56 10.10 -26.97
C GLU A 36 10.19 8.80 -26.53
N ARG A 37 11.14 8.31 -27.33
CA ARG A 37 11.86 7.08 -27.05
C ARG A 37 12.63 7.22 -25.75
N GLN A 38 12.32 6.36 -24.79
CA GLN A 38 13.00 6.29 -23.50
C GLN A 38 13.82 4.99 -23.37
N MET A 39 14.99 5.10 -22.78
CA MET A 39 15.73 3.91 -22.37
C MET A 39 15.11 3.35 -21.08
N PRO A 40 14.99 2.01 -20.93
CA PRO A 40 14.57 1.41 -19.65
C PRO A 40 15.39 1.94 -18.48
N GLU A 41 16.70 2.11 -18.70
CA GLU A 41 17.67 2.71 -17.80
C GLU A 41 18.60 3.64 -18.59
N PRO A 42 18.87 4.87 -18.13
CA PRO A 42 18.43 5.47 -16.86
C PRO A 42 17.10 6.22 -16.92
N ASP A 43 16.48 6.39 -18.14
CA ASP A 43 15.41 7.37 -18.33
C ASP A 43 14.14 7.02 -17.55
N VAL A 44 13.56 5.84 -17.78
CA VAL A 44 12.33 5.40 -17.04
C VAL A 44 12.56 5.41 -15.54
N ARG A 45 13.74 4.96 -15.07
CA ARG A 45 14.11 5.03 -13.64
C ARG A 45 14.12 6.47 -13.13
N GLY A 46 14.56 7.42 -13.92
CA GLY A 46 14.49 8.85 -13.59
C GLY A 46 13.07 9.33 -13.36
N PHE A 47 12.14 8.93 -14.23
CA PHE A 47 10.71 9.24 -14.08
C PHE A 47 10.10 8.60 -12.84
N LEU A 48 10.42 7.31 -12.56
CA LEU A 48 9.96 6.61 -11.35
C LEU A 48 10.27 7.42 -10.09
N ARG A 49 11.51 7.87 -9.96
CA ARG A 49 11.93 8.67 -8.80
C ARG A 49 11.32 10.07 -8.79
N ALA A 50 11.29 10.75 -9.93
CA ALA A 50 10.83 12.13 -10.02
C ALA A 50 9.32 12.25 -9.72
N ALA A 51 8.50 11.39 -10.33
CA ALA A 51 7.05 11.42 -10.12
C ALA A 51 6.70 11.10 -8.65
N SER A 52 7.27 10.05 -8.07
CA SER A 52 7.00 9.67 -6.68
C SER A 52 7.43 10.74 -5.68
N ALA A 53 8.52 11.47 -5.95
CA ALA A 53 9.00 12.53 -5.05
C ALA A 53 8.06 13.74 -4.94
N MET A 54 7.05 13.84 -5.81
CA MET A 54 6.05 14.91 -5.79
C MET A 54 4.88 14.65 -4.83
N GLU A 55 4.91 13.60 -4.05
CA GLU A 55 4.02 13.22 -2.95
C GLU A 55 2.52 13.54 -3.14
N HIS A 56 2.16 14.83 -3.28
CA HIS A 56 0.76 15.27 -3.36
C HIS A 56 0.18 15.25 -4.78
N ASP A 57 0.97 15.64 -5.78
CA ASP A 57 0.50 15.92 -7.13
C ASP A 57 1.29 15.17 -8.22
N GLY A 58 2.12 14.19 -7.85
CA GLY A 58 2.90 13.41 -8.82
C GLY A 58 2.00 12.66 -9.79
N PRO A 59 2.11 12.91 -11.11
CA PRO A 59 1.24 12.27 -12.09
C PRO A 59 1.59 10.80 -12.28
N ALA A 60 0.60 10.01 -12.71
CA ALA A 60 0.86 8.74 -13.37
C ALA A 60 1.58 9.01 -14.70
N VAL A 61 2.50 8.13 -15.10
CA VAL A 61 3.24 8.26 -16.36
C VAL A 61 3.11 7.01 -17.21
N LEU A 62 2.63 7.18 -18.43
CA LEU A 62 2.48 6.11 -19.42
C LEU A 62 3.50 6.26 -20.54
N PHE A 63 4.34 5.24 -20.70
CA PHE A 63 5.32 5.12 -21.80
C PHE A 63 4.78 4.16 -22.85
N ASP A 64 4.84 4.54 -24.12
CA ASP A 64 4.50 3.71 -25.28
C ASP A 64 5.68 3.50 -26.25
N ASN A 65 6.85 4.07 -25.96
CA ASN A 65 8.05 3.97 -26.79
C ASN A 65 9.29 3.69 -25.92
N ILE A 66 9.46 2.42 -25.53
CA ILE A 66 10.58 1.97 -24.69
C ILE A 66 11.60 1.25 -25.54
N ALA A 67 12.86 1.67 -25.47
CA ALA A 67 13.95 1.06 -26.22
C ALA A 67 14.10 -0.43 -25.89
N GLY A 68 14.12 -1.29 -26.91
CA GLY A 68 14.16 -2.75 -26.76
C GLY A 68 12.80 -3.43 -26.59
N TYR A 69 11.71 -2.65 -26.42
CA TYR A 69 10.35 -3.18 -26.17
C TYR A 69 9.32 -2.55 -27.13
N GLN A 70 9.53 -2.75 -28.43
CA GLN A 70 8.62 -2.20 -29.44
C GLN A 70 7.18 -2.68 -29.27
N GLY A 71 6.22 -1.74 -29.25
CA GLY A 71 4.80 -2.03 -29.08
C GLY A 71 4.41 -2.43 -27.66
N LYS A 72 5.30 -2.31 -26.67
CA LYS A 72 5.01 -2.51 -25.26
C LYS A 72 4.74 -1.20 -24.56
N ARG A 73 3.88 -1.23 -23.54
CA ARG A 73 3.54 -0.06 -22.74
C ARG A 73 3.90 -0.30 -21.28
N LEU A 74 4.40 0.74 -20.63
CA LEU A 74 4.74 0.73 -19.21
C LEU A 74 4.05 1.88 -18.50
N LEU A 75 3.43 1.59 -17.40
CA LEU A 75 2.72 2.52 -16.54
C LEU A 75 3.37 2.59 -15.17
N ILE A 76 3.57 3.79 -14.65
CA ILE A 76 4.17 4.02 -13.34
C ILE A 76 3.38 5.06 -12.56
N ASN A 77 3.54 5.06 -11.25
CA ASN A 77 3.05 6.10 -10.33
C ASN A 77 1.53 6.29 -10.34
N THR A 78 0.75 5.25 -10.62
CA THR A 78 -0.72 5.33 -10.66
C THR A 78 -1.33 5.66 -9.29
N HIS A 79 -0.75 5.15 -8.20
CA HIS A 79 -1.14 5.46 -6.82
C HIS A 79 -0.15 6.42 -6.13
N GLY A 80 0.85 6.93 -6.85
CA GLY A 80 2.02 7.59 -6.27
C GLY A 80 1.82 9.04 -5.84
N SER A 81 0.59 9.47 -5.67
CA SER A 81 0.27 10.77 -5.04
C SER A 81 -1.09 10.72 -4.35
N TRP A 82 -1.29 11.59 -3.37
CA TRP A 82 -2.58 11.69 -2.69
C TRP A 82 -3.70 12.18 -3.62
N ALA A 83 -3.37 12.96 -4.66
CA ALA A 83 -4.31 13.33 -5.71
C ALA A 83 -4.79 12.11 -6.50
N ASN A 84 -3.87 11.24 -6.93
CA ASN A 84 -4.21 10.01 -7.65
C ASN A 84 -5.02 9.04 -6.75
N CYS A 85 -4.62 8.89 -5.47
CA CYS A 85 -5.38 8.07 -4.51
C CYS A 85 -6.81 8.56 -4.36
N ALA A 86 -7.03 9.87 -4.24
CA ALA A 86 -8.38 10.45 -4.19
C ALA A 86 -9.19 10.08 -5.43
N VAL A 87 -8.63 10.26 -6.63
CA VAL A 87 -9.29 9.94 -7.91
C VAL A 87 -9.62 8.45 -7.99
N ILE A 88 -8.70 7.55 -7.63
CA ILE A 88 -8.92 6.09 -7.63
C ILE A 88 -10.20 5.69 -6.89
N PHE A 89 -10.49 6.36 -5.79
CA PHE A 89 -11.69 6.10 -5.00
C PHE A 89 -12.86 7.02 -5.32
N GLY A 90 -12.82 7.70 -6.47
CA GLY A 90 -13.91 8.58 -6.94
C GLY A 90 -14.09 9.84 -6.10
N MET A 91 -13.06 10.28 -5.38
CA MET A 91 -13.04 11.53 -4.64
C MET A 91 -12.43 12.65 -5.49
N PRO A 92 -12.79 13.93 -5.24
CA PRO A 92 -12.10 15.05 -5.85
C PRO A 92 -10.58 15.01 -5.61
N LYS A 93 -9.76 15.25 -6.62
CA LYS A 93 -8.29 15.12 -6.53
C LYS A 93 -7.63 15.97 -5.42
N ARG A 94 -8.28 17.03 -4.97
CA ARG A 94 -7.80 17.90 -3.89
C ARG A 94 -8.29 17.48 -2.49
N THR A 95 -8.93 16.30 -2.38
CA THR A 95 -9.35 15.76 -1.10
C THR A 95 -8.13 15.56 -0.20
N SER A 96 -8.17 16.12 1.00
CA SER A 96 -7.05 16.01 1.93
C SER A 96 -6.82 14.54 2.33
N LEU A 97 -5.59 14.17 2.67
CA LEU A 97 -5.27 12.82 3.13
C LEU A 97 -6.12 12.41 4.34
N ARG A 98 -6.36 13.32 5.27
CA ARG A 98 -7.24 13.11 6.41
C ARG A 98 -8.67 12.76 5.98
N ASP A 99 -9.23 13.50 5.02
CA ASP A 99 -10.59 13.25 4.53
C ASP A 99 -10.65 11.94 3.74
N GLN A 100 -9.62 11.60 2.96
CA GLN A 100 -9.48 10.29 2.32
C GLN A 100 -9.48 9.16 3.36
N PHE A 101 -8.74 9.31 4.45
CA PHE A 101 -8.70 8.33 5.54
C PHE A 101 -10.10 8.10 6.15
N TYR A 102 -10.84 9.16 6.46
CA TYR A 102 -12.17 9.03 7.06
C TYR A 102 -13.19 8.44 6.09
N GLU A 103 -13.20 8.88 4.83
CA GLU A 103 -14.09 8.33 3.80
C GLU A 103 -13.81 6.85 3.56
N MET A 104 -12.56 6.48 3.38
CA MET A 104 -12.18 5.08 3.17
C MET A 104 -12.45 4.22 4.41
N SER A 105 -12.25 4.76 5.61
CA SER A 105 -12.64 4.09 6.85
C SER A 105 -14.16 3.83 6.92
N ALA A 106 -14.99 4.78 6.50
CA ALA A 106 -16.44 4.60 6.45
C ALA A 106 -16.85 3.56 5.39
N ARG A 107 -16.19 3.55 4.22
CA ARG A 107 -16.42 2.54 3.19
C ARG A 107 -15.99 1.13 3.63
N TRP A 108 -14.94 1.02 4.43
CA TRP A 108 -14.47 -0.25 4.99
C TRP A 108 -15.57 -1.01 5.73
N ASP A 109 -16.49 -0.31 6.39
CA ASP A 109 -17.62 -0.90 7.13
C ASP A 109 -18.72 -1.48 6.22
N ARG A 110 -18.61 -1.32 4.90
CA ARG A 110 -19.50 -1.96 3.92
C ARG A 110 -19.11 -3.41 3.60
N TYR A 111 -17.97 -3.88 4.15
CA TYR A 111 -17.58 -5.28 4.02
C TYR A 111 -18.64 -6.24 4.59
N PRO A 112 -18.93 -7.40 3.95
CA PRO A 112 -18.36 -7.87 2.68
C PRO A 112 -19.09 -7.32 1.45
N GLY A 113 -18.30 -6.96 0.43
CA GLY A 113 -18.82 -6.63 -0.90
C GLY A 113 -19.00 -7.85 -1.81
N GLU A 114 -19.59 -7.63 -2.99
CA GLU A 114 -19.88 -8.65 -3.99
C GLU A 114 -18.63 -8.99 -4.83
N VAL A 115 -18.48 -10.29 -5.12
CA VAL A 115 -17.52 -10.79 -6.12
C VAL A 115 -18.31 -11.53 -7.20
N ARG A 116 -18.01 -11.25 -8.47
CA ARG A 116 -18.71 -11.84 -9.64
C ARG A 116 -17.76 -12.68 -10.47
N TRP A 117 -18.17 -13.91 -10.78
CA TRP A 117 -17.42 -14.79 -11.68
C TRP A 117 -17.86 -14.54 -13.12
N VAL A 118 -16.86 -14.32 -14.00
CA VAL A 118 -17.10 -14.11 -15.43
C VAL A 118 -16.32 -15.17 -16.24
N SER A 119 -16.91 -15.60 -17.36
CA SER A 119 -16.30 -16.61 -18.25
C SER A 119 -15.50 -15.97 -19.38
N ASP A 120 -15.83 -14.75 -19.79
CA ASP A 120 -15.15 -13.99 -20.84
C ASP A 120 -14.34 -12.88 -20.21
N ALA A 121 -13.14 -13.24 -19.77
CA ALA A 121 -12.27 -12.37 -18.98
C ALA A 121 -11.20 -11.72 -19.86
N PRO A 122 -11.11 -10.38 -19.90
CA PRO A 122 -10.11 -9.67 -20.70
C PRO A 122 -8.67 -10.07 -20.40
N CYS A 123 -8.35 -10.45 -19.17
CA CYS A 123 -7.00 -10.92 -18.82
C CYS A 123 -6.60 -12.23 -19.53
N GLN A 124 -7.54 -12.94 -20.20
CA GLN A 124 -7.31 -14.17 -20.92
C GLN A 124 -7.48 -14.05 -22.45
N GLU A 125 -7.53 -12.83 -23.01
CA GLU A 125 -7.63 -12.61 -24.47
C GLU A 125 -6.44 -13.20 -25.23
N ARG A 126 -5.26 -13.25 -24.61
CA ARG A 126 -4.05 -13.86 -25.17
C ARG A 126 -3.48 -14.86 -24.18
N ILE A 127 -3.08 -16.03 -24.68
CA ILE A 127 -2.60 -17.15 -23.86
C ILE A 127 -1.27 -17.64 -24.38
N ILE A 128 -0.26 -17.71 -23.51
CA ILE A 128 1.10 -18.21 -23.81
C ILE A 128 1.38 -19.35 -22.84
N ARG A 129 1.52 -20.58 -23.35
CA ARG A 129 1.82 -21.80 -22.57
C ARG A 129 3.12 -22.48 -22.98
N GLN A 130 3.69 -22.10 -24.09
CA GLN A 130 4.91 -22.69 -24.62
C GLN A 130 5.92 -21.59 -24.92
N SER A 131 7.20 -21.93 -24.83
CA SER A 131 8.31 -21.01 -25.09
C SER A 131 8.14 -19.67 -24.33
N ILE A 132 7.71 -19.76 -23.06
CA ILE A 132 7.52 -18.58 -22.21
C ILE A 132 8.87 -17.87 -22.06
N ASN A 133 8.89 -16.57 -22.39
CA ASN A 133 10.06 -15.73 -22.17
C ASN A 133 9.63 -14.38 -21.58
N LEU A 134 9.68 -14.26 -20.25
CA LEU A 134 9.26 -13.07 -19.52
C LEU A 134 10.05 -11.82 -19.94
N TYR A 135 11.31 -11.97 -20.39
CA TYR A 135 12.12 -10.86 -20.89
C TYR A 135 11.62 -10.30 -22.21
N GLU A 136 10.89 -11.08 -23.00
CA GLU A 136 10.26 -10.63 -24.25
C GLU A 136 8.80 -10.21 -24.06
N ILE A 137 8.10 -10.86 -23.11
CA ILE A 137 6.67 -10.61 -22.85
C ILE A 137 6.50 -9.25 -22.15
N LEU A 138 7.34 -8.94 -21.17
CA LEU A 138 7.19 -7.77 -20.28
C LEU A 138 8.24 -6.69 -20.59
N PRO A 139 7.87 -5.40 -20.62
CA PRO A 139 8.83 -4.29 -20.72
C PRO A 139 9.53 -4.06 -19.38
N LEU A 140 10.49 -4.92 -19.07
CA LEU A 140 11.17 -4.92 -17.77
C LEU A 140 12.13 -3.74 -17.62
N VAL A 141 12.08 -3.10 -16.46
CA VAL A 141 12.98 -2.01 -16.08
C VAL A 141 13.58 -2.30 -14.70
N ARG A 142 14.82 -1.88 -14.49
CA ARG A 142 15.44 -1.94 -13.15
C ARG A 142 15.06 -0.68 -12.38
N ILE A 143 14.44 -0.87 -11.22
CA ILE A 143 13.83 0.21 -10.43
C ILE A 143 14.89 1.05 -9.75
N ASN A 144 15.83 0.43 -9.05
CA ASN A 144 16.96 1.10 -8.41
C ASN A 144 18.29 0.65 -9.00
N LEU A 145 19.32 1.50 -8.89
CA LEU A 145 20.60 1.32 -9.58
C LEU A 145 21.28 -0.01 -9.26
N PHE A 146 21.21 -0.46 -8.01
CA PHE A 146 21.89 -1.66 -7.54
C PHE A 146 20.94 -2.83 -7.28
N ASP A 147 19.72 -2.79 -7.84
CA ASP A 147 18.84 -3.97 -7.82
C ASP A 147 19.52 -5.16 -8.52
N GLY A 148 19.38 -6.36 -7.96
CA GLY A 148 20.03 -7.58 -8.46
C GLY A 148 19.44 -8.11 -9.76
N GLY A 149 18.52 -7.39 -10.39
CA GLY A 149 17.84 -7.76 -11.64
C GLY A 149 16.57 -6.96 -11.85
N TYR A 150 15.64 -7.56 -12.59
CA TYR A 150 14.33 -6.98 -12.85
C TYR A 150 13.31 -7.48 -11.83
N PHE A 151 12.48 -6.58 -11.33
CA PHE A 151 11.45 -6.90 -10.36
C PHE A 151 10.07 -6.45 -10.85
N LEU A 152 9.08 -7.30 -10.64
CA LEU A 152 7.67 -6.92 -10.69
C LEU A 152 7.33 -6.36 -9.31
N SER A 153 7.50 -5.05 -9.14
CA SER A 153 7.39 -4.39 -7.84
C SER A 153 5.96 -4.05 -7.44
N LYS A 154 5.04 -4.06 -8.41
CA LYS A 154 3.60 -3.82 -8.20
C LYS A 154 2.81 -5.04 -8.68
N ALA A 155 3.12 -6.18 -8.09
CA ALA A 155 2.48 -7.45 -8.42
C ALA A 155 1.48 -7.85 -7.32
N SER A 156 0.21 -8.03 -7.69
CA SER A 156 -0.80 -8.66 -6.83
C SER A 156 -0.66 -10.17 -6.96
N VAL A 157 -0.07 -10.81 -5.96
CA VAL A 157 0.20 -12.26 -5.98
C VAL A 157 -0.88 -13.00 -5.23
N ILE A 158 -1.45 -13.99 -5.87
CA ILE A 158 -2.59 -14.77 -5.39
C ILE A 158 -2.12 -16.17 -5.02
N SER A 159 -2.53 -16.63 -3.86
CA SER A 159 -2.39 -18.02 -3.40
C SER A 159 -3.61 -18.45 -2.63
N ARG A 160 -3.77 -19.74 -2.40
CA ARG A 160 -4.85 -20.30 -1.58
C ARG A 160 -4.29 -21.35 -0.64
N ASP A 161 -4.87 -21.47 0.55
CA ASP A 161 -4.54 -22.57 1.45
C ASP A 161 -4.81 -23.90 0.76
N ILE A 162 -3.77 -24.71 0.60
CA ILE A 162 -3.86 -26.01 -0.08
C ILE A 162 -4.62 -27.07 0.72
N THR A 163 -4.92 -26.82 1.98
CA THR A 163 -5.75 -27.67 2.83
C THR A 163 -7.23 -27.39 2.68
N ASP A 164 -7.60 -26.23 2.10
CA ASP A 164 -8.97 -25.82 1.83
C ASP A 164 -9.13 -25.28 0.39
N PRO A 165 -8.86 -26.12 -0.63
CA PRO A 165 -8.69 -25.67 -2.01
C PRO A 165 -9.99 -25.20 -2.69
N ASP A 166 -11.15 -25.54 -2.16
CA ASP A 166 -12.45 -25.18 -2.71
C ASP A 166 -13.05 -23.94 -2.04
N ASN A 167 -12.48 -23.49 -0.94
CA ASN A 167 -12.94 -22.29 -0.24
C ASN A 167 -12.38 -21.02 -0.90
N PHE A 168 -13.27 -20.20 -1.44
CA PHE A 168 -12.88 -18.91 -2.01
C PHE A 168 -12.24 -17.98 -0.98
N ASP A 169 -12.75 -17.96 0.25
CA ASP A 169 -12.25 -17.07 1.31
C ASP A 169 -10.91 -17.53 1.92
N ALA A 170 -10.44 -18.74 1.60
CA ALA A 170 -9.08 -19.19 1.91
C ALA A 170 -8.03 -18.69 0.90
N GLN A 171 -8.40 -17.82 -0.02
CA GLN A 171 -7.54 -17.22 -1.02
C GLN A 171 -7.08 -15.84 -0.57
N ASN A 172 -5.78 -15.64 -0.60
CA ASN A 172 -5.12 -14.36 -0.32
C ASN A 172 -4.71 -13.68 -1.62
N ILE A 173 -4.78 -12.36 -1.66
CA ILE A 173 -4.14 -11.53 -2.67
C ILE A 173 -3.26 -10.49 -1.97
N GLY A 174 -1.94 -10.59 -2.14
CA GLY A 174 -0.99 -9.71 -1.48
C GLY A 174 0.00 -9.07 -2.46
N MET A 175 0.47 -7.87 -2.16
CA MET A 175 1.53 -7.22 -2.94
C MET A 175 2.89 -7.72 -2.47
N TYR A 176 3.56 -8.48 -3.32
CA TYR A 176 4.89 -9.03 -3.06
C TYR A 176 5.83 -8.66 -4.18
N ARG A 177 7.10 -8.40 -3.85
CA ARG A 177 8.14 -8.24 -4.88
C ARG A 177 8.45 -9.59 -5.51
N VAL A 178 8.49 -9.60 -6.83
CA VAL A 178 8.78 -10.80 -7.63
C VAL A 178 9.97 -10.52 -8.54
N GLN A 179 11.08 -11.22 -8.35
CA GLN A 179 12.27 -11.07 -9.17
C GLN A 179 12.20 -11.99 -10.41
N VAL A 180 12.36 -11.44 -11.61
CA VAL A 180 12.51 -12.24 -12.82
C VAL A 180 13.92 -12.85 -12.83
N GLN A 181 14.02 -14.17 -12.76
CA GLN A 181 15.27 -14.92 -12.61
C GLN A 181 15.62 -15.76 -13.83
N GLY A 182 14.69 -15.90 -14.76
CA GLY A 182 14.86 -16.65 -16.00
C GLY A 182 13.71 -16.39 -16.98
N PRO A 183 13.74 -17.00 -18.16
CA PRO A 183 12.67 -16.83 -19.14
C PRO A 183 11.30 -17.24 -18.59
N ASP A 184 11.24 -18.28 -17.79
CA ASP A 184 10.04 -18.90 -17.22
C ASP A 184 10.15 -19.13 -15.71
N THR A 185 11.02 -18.41 -15.04
CA THR A 185 11.22 -18.55 -13.59
C THR A 185 11.29 -17.21 -12.90
N VAL A 186 10.64 -17.13 -11.72
CA VAL A 186 10.67 -15.95 -10.88
C VAL A 186 10.92 -16.31 -9.42
N GLY A 187 11.51 -15.40 -8.65
CA GLY A 187 11.70 -15.50 -7.22
C GLY A 187 10.66 -14.68 -6.47
N LEU A 188 10.10 -15.24 -5.40
CA LEU A 188 9.09 -14.59 -4.56
C LEU A 188 9.60 -14.43 -3.14
N GLN A 189 9.58 -13.20 -2.62
CA GLN A 189 9.78 -12.95 -1.19
C GLN A 189 8.42 -12.85 -0.50
N ALA A 190 8.20 -13.72 0.49
CA ALA A 190 7.09 -13.61 1.43
C ALA A 190 7.62 -13.73 2.85
N LEU A 191 7.13 -12.85 3.76
CA LEU A 191 7.50 -12.93 5.17
C LEU A 191 6.66 -13.98 5.90
N PRO A 192 7.22 -14.66 6.92
CA PRO A 192 6.55 -15.80 7.56
C PRO A 192 5.21 -15.49 8.23
N PHE A 193 4.96 -14.23 8.55
CA PHE A 193 3.74 -13.75 9.21
C PHE A 193 2.68 -13.23 8.24
N HIS A 194 2.96 -13.19 6.93
CA HIS A 194 1.96 -12.90 5.90
C HIS A 194 1.20 -14.18 5.52
N ASP A 195 -0.02 -14.04 5.02
CA ASP A 195 -0.85 -15.18 4.60
C ASP A 195 -0.16 -16.03 3.54
N MET A 196 0.49 -15.42 2.56
CA MET A 196 1.37 -16.12 1.61
C MET A 196 2.45 -16.95 2.33
N GLY A 197 3.06 -16.42 3.40
CA GLY A 197 4.06 -17.13 4.20
C GLY A 197 3.46 -18.34 4.93
N ILE A 198 2.22 -18.24 5.39
CA ILE A 198 1.46 -19.35 5.98
C ILE A 198 1.18 -20.42 4.92
N HIS A 199 0.66 -20.04 3.75
CA HIS A 199 0.38 -20.96 2.65
C HIS A 199 1.64 -21.69 2.17
N LEU A 200 2.77 -20.99 2.04
CA LEU A 200 4.07 -21.57 1.68
C LEU A 200 4.54 -22.60 2.70
N ARG A 201 4.46 -22.29 3.99
CA ARG A 201 4.84 -23.21 5.07
C ARG A 201 3.96 -24.46 5.04
N THR A 202 2.65 -24.32 4.95
CA THR A 202 1.70 -25.43 4.86
C THR A 202 2.01 -26.33 3.65
N ALA A 203 2.30 -25.71 2.48
CA ALA A 203 2.67 -26.44 1.29
C ALA A 203 3.99 -27.25 1.46
N GLU A 204 4.97 -26.67 2.14
CA GLU A 204 6.25 -27.31 2.44
C GLU A 204 6.10 -28.46 3.45
N GLU A 205 5.29 -28.29 4.48
CA GLU A 205 4.98 -29.33 5.47
C GLU A 205 4.33 -30.55 4.81
N LEU A 206 3.41 -30.31 3.87
CA LEU A 206 2.72 -31.33 3.09
C LEU A 206 3.54 -31.84 1.89
N ASN A 207 4.70 -31.24 1.59
CA ASN A 207 5.52 -31.52 0.42
C ASN A 207 4.72 -31.47 -0.89
N ARG A 208 3.87 -30.44 -1.06
CA ARG A 208 3.02 -30.22 -2.23
C ARG A 208 3.36 -28.86 -2.88
N PRO A 209 3.44 -28.79 -4.22
CA PRO A 209 3.58 -27.51 -4.92
C PRO A 209 2.42 -26.57 -4.57
N LEU A 210 2.72 -25.29 -4.32
CA LEU A 210 1.72 -24.26 -4.09
C LEU A 210 1.41 -23.53 -5.41
N PRO A 211 0.18 -23.61 -5.93
CA PRO A 211 -0.21 -22.80 -7.08
C PRO A 211 -0.19 -21.31 -6.72
N VAL A 212 0.30 -20.49 -7.65
CA VAL A 212 0.30 -19.03 -7.52
C VAL A 212 -0.09 -18.39 -8.85
N ALA A 213 -0.75 -17.23 -8.76
CA ALA A 213 -0.99 -16.34 -9.89
C ALA A 213 -0.47 -14.94 -9.57
N ILE A 214 0.30 -14.35 -10.47
CA ILE A 214 0.92 -13.04 -10.31
C ILE A 214 0.23 -12.11 -11.30
N CYS A 215 -0.60 -11.20 -10.79
CA CYS A 215 -1.32 -10.23 -11.58
C CYS A 215 -0.53 -8.91 -11.62
N VAL A 216 -0.25 -8.43 -12.83
CA VAL A 216 0.42 -7.14 -13.07
C VAL A 216 -0.55 -6.24 -13.83
N GLY A 217 -0.68 -4.99 -13.39
CA GLY A 217 -1.72 -4.10 -13.90
C GLY A 217 -3.11 -4.53 -13.45
N SER A 218 -3.25 -4.82 -12.15
CA SER A 218 -4.53 -5.16 -11.52
C SER A 218 -5.49 -3.96 -11.49
N PRO A 219 -6.80 -4.18 -11.37
CA PRO A 219 -7.72 -3.10 -11.03
C PRO A 219 -7.20 -2.26 -9.85
N PRO A 220 -7.34 -0.92 -9.86
CA PRO A 220 -6.65 -0.06 -8.88
C PRO A 220 -6.96 -0.41 -7.43
N THR A 221 -8.24 -0.64 -7.11
CA THR A 221 -8.66 -1.04 -5.75
C THR A 221 -8.12 -2.43 -5.35
N VAL A 222 -7.89 -3.33 -6.31
CA VAL A 222 -7.24 -4.63 -6.05
C VAL A 222 -5.79 -4.42 -5.62
N SER A 223 -5.04 -3.54 -6.31
CA SER A 223 -3.67 -3.19 -5.93
C SER A 223 -3.62 -2.57 -4.53
N PHE A 224 -4.58 -1.71 -4.19
CA PHE A 224 -4.70 -1.12 -2.86
C PHE A 224 -4.96 -2.20 -1.79
N MET A 225 -5.93 -3.11 -2.03
CA MET A 225 -6.24 -4.16 -1.08
C MET A 225 -5.13 -5.21 -0.94
N ALA A 226 -4.37 -5.47 -2.00
CA ALA A 226 -3.20 -6.34 -1.93
C ALA A 226 -2.10 -5.83 -0.99
N SER A 227 -2.15 -4.54 -0.58
CA SER A 227 -1.23 -3.94 0.40
C SER A 227 -1.81 -3.87 1.82
N ALA A 228 -3.08 -4.23 2.01
CA ALA A 228 -3.74 -4.13 3.30
C ALA A 228 -3.45 -5.37 4.17
N CYS A 229 -3.01 -5.17 5.41
CA CYS A 229 -2.87 -6.25 6.41
C CYS A 229 -4.20 -6.50 7.12
N ILE A 230 -5.15 -7.16 6.47
CA ILE A 230 -6.45 -7.52 7.05
C ILE A 230 -6.34 -8.74 7.97
N ASP A 231 -7.42 -9.07 8.68
CA ASP A 231 -7.47 -10.26 9.52
C ASP A 231 -7.53 -11.53 8.65
N TYR A 232 -6.86 -12.60 9.09
CA TYR A 232 -6.72 -13.88 8.34
C TYR A 232 -8.04 -14.49 7.85
N ASN A 233 -9.15 -14.19 8.53
CA ASN A 233 -10.49 -14.70 8.16
C ASN A 233 -11.27 -13.76 7.23
N GLN A 234 -10.65 -12.73 6.71
CA GLN A 234 -11.24 -11.78 5.77
C GLN A 234 -10.65 -11.97 4.38
N SER A 235 -11.39 -11.60 3.36
CA SER A 235 -10.96 -11.70 1.96
C SER A 235 -10.76 -10.31 1.37
N GLU A 236 -9.56 -10.00 0.89
CA GLU A 236 -9.24 -8.77 0.16
C GLU A 236 -10.20 -8.54 -1.01
N TYR A 237 -10.62 -9.60 -1.67
CA TYR A 237 -11.55 -9.56 -2.80
C TYR A 237 -12.86 -8.89 -2.45
N LYS A 238 -13.39 -9.18 -1.25
CA LYS A 238 -14.66 -8.66 -0.77
C LYS A 238 -14.58 -7.21 -0.27
N PHE A 239 -13.38 -6.69 -0.05
CA PHE A 239 -13.18 -5.26 0.22
C PHE A 239 -13.19 -4.40 -1.05
N VAL A 240 -12.95 -4.98 -2.22
CA VAL A 240 -12.86 -4.20 -3.46
C VAL A 240 -14.15 -3.44 -3.73
N GLU A 241 -15.32 -4.10 -3.69
CA GLU A 241 -16.59 -3.40 -3.86
C GLU A 241 -16.90 -2.47 -2.69
N ALA A 242 -16.63 -2.90 -1.46
CA ALA A 242 -16.87 -2.08 -0.27
C ALA A 242 -16.19 -0.70 -0.41
N LEU A 243 -14.98 -0.66 -0.96
CA LEU A 243 -14.20 0.57 -1.13
C LEU A 243 -14.50 1.30 -2.43
N SER A 244 -14.61 0.59 -3.55
CA SER A 244 -14.78 1.20 -4.88
C SER A 244 -16.24 1.47 -5.26
N GLY A 245 -17.20 0.74 -4.65
CA GLY A 245 -18.60 0.74 -5.08
C GLY A 245 -18.83 -0.06 -6.37
N ILE A 246 -17.84 -0.82 -6.86
CA ILE A 246 -17.94 -1.66 -8.06
C ILE A 246 -17.61 -3.10 -7.70
N PRO A 247 -18.51 -4.09 -7.95
CA PRO A 247 -18.23 -5.50 -7.73
C PRO A 247 -16.94 -5.95 -8.42
N LEU A 248 -16.10 -6.74 -7.72
CA LEU A 248 -14.93 -7.32 -8.33
C LEU A 248 -15.31 -8.47 -9.24
N GLU A 249 -14.98 -8.36 -10.52
CA GLU A 249 -15.09 -9.46 -11.47
C GLU A 249 -13.84 -10.33 -11.46
N VAL A 250 -14.03 -11.64 -11.29
CA VAL A 250 -12.96 -12.64 -11.26
C VAL A 250 -13.23 -13.77 -12.26
N THR A 251 -12.16 -14.43 -12.66
CA THR A 251 -12.22 -15.65 -13.50
C THR A 251 -11.26 -16.70 -12.97
N LYS A 252 -11.44 -17.96 -13.36
CA LYS A 252 -10.51 -19.02 -13.00
C LYS A 252 -9.18 -18.86 -13.75
N ALA A 253 -8.08 -19.07 -13.03
CA ALA A 253 -6.77 -19.23 -13.63
C ALA A 253 -6.76 -20.45 -14.59
N LEU A 254 -5.87 -20.45 -15.60
CA LEU A 254 -5.82 -21.51 -16.62
C LEU A 254 -5.19 -22.82 -16.13
N THR A 255 -4.27 -22.72 -15.18
CA THR A 255 -3.44 -23.86 -14.76
C THR A 255 -3.67 -24.27 -13.32
N SER A 256 -4.56 -23.57 -12.60
CA SER A 256 -4.89 -23.83 -11.20
C SER A 256 -6.35 -23.47 -10.87
N ASN A 257 -6.80 -23.82 -9.65
CA ASN A 257 -8.14 -23.46 -9.16
C ASN A 257 -8.19 -22.07 -8.52
N LEU A 258 -7.19 -21.21 -8.75
CA LEU A 258 -7.19 -19.84 -8.24
C LEU A 258 -8.20 -18.96 -9.02
N ASP A 259 -8.75 -17.97 -8.30
CA ASP A 259 -9.58 -16.95 -8.91
C ASP A 259 -8.75 -15.67 -9.08
N VAL A 260 -8.67 -15.16 -10.30
CA VAL A 260 -7.85 -13.99 -10.65
C VAL A 260 -8.74 -12.83 -11.08
N PRO A 261 -8.36 -11.57 -10.83
CA PRO A 261 -9.08 -10.39 -11.33
C PRO A 261 -9.21 -10.43 -12.86
N ALA A 262 -10.45 -10.43 -13.36
CA ALA A 262 -10.75 -10.58 -14.78
C ALA A 262 -10.19 -9.45 -15.66
N TRP A 263 -9.91 -8.28 -15.07
CA TRP A 263 -9.46 -7.08 -15.75
C TRP A 263 -7.97 -6.76 -15.54
N ALA A 264 -7.19 -7.69 -14.99
CA ALA A 264 -5.73 -7.54 -14.91
C ALA A 264 -5.12 -7.47 -16.31
N GLU A 265 -4.07 -6.67 -16.49
CA GLU A 265 -3.39 -6.52 -17.79
C GLU A 265 -2.57 -7.78 -18.14
N TYR A 266 -1.88 -8.36 -17.14
CA TYR A 266 -1.18 -9.65 -17.24
C TYR A 266 -1.49 -10.55 -16.05
N VAL A 267 -1.57 -11.86 -16.29
CA VAL A 267 -1.60 -12.90 -15.26
C VAL A 267 -0.51 -13.92 -15.58
N ILE A 268 0.44 -14.07 -14.67
CA ILE A 268 1.55 -15.03 -14.76
C ILE A 268 1.25 -16.16 -13.77
N GLU A 269 0.99 -17.35 -14.27
CA GLU A 269 0.63 -18.52 -13.47
C GLU A 269 1.80 -19.46 -13.29
N GLY A 270 1.91 -20.09 -12.13
CA GLY A 270 2.97 -21.05 -11.86
C GLY A 270 2.81 -21.75 -10.53
N TYR A 271 3.87 -22.42 -10.12
CA TYR A 271 3.92 -23.17 -8.87
C TYR A 271 5.19 -22.85 -8.10
N VAL A 272 5.05 -22.64 -6.80
CA VAL A 272 6.18 -22.68 -5.87
C VAL A 272 6.52 -24.14 -5.60
N ILE A 273 7.77 -24.52 -5.86
CA ILE A 273 8.25 -25.87 -5.58
C ILE A 273 8.69 -25.92 -4.11
N PRO A 274 8.16 -26.88 -3.32
CA PRO A 274 8.48 -26.99 -1.89
C PRO A 274 9.99 -27.06 -1.64
N ARG A 275 10.47 -26.30 -0.69
CA ARG A 275 11.88 -26.29 -0.22
C ARG A 275 12.93 -25.84 -1.25
N GLU A 276 12.55 -25.52 -2.47
CA GLU A 276 13.47 -24.88 -3.40
C GLU A 276 13.69 -23.41 -3.02
N ARG A 277 14.97 -23.03 -2.95
CA ARG A 277 15.37 -21.65 -2.67
C ARG A 277 16.40 -21.18 -3.68
N PHE A 278 16.23 -19.96 -4.15
CA PHE A 278 17.16 -19.31 -5.05
C PHE A 278 17.62 -17.98 -4.46
N PRO A 279 18.86 -17.54 -4.77
CA PRO A 279 19.31 -16.20 -4.40
C PRO A 279 18.36 -15.15 -5.02
N GLU A 280 17.81 -14.29 -4.17
CA GLU A 280 16.92 -13.20 -4.54
C GLU A 280 17.46 -11.90 -3.94
N GLY A 281 17.36 -10.81 -4.68
CA GLY A 281 17.90 -9.51 -4.32
C GLY A 281 19.32 -9.24 -4.89
N PRO A 282 19.99 -8.14 -4.47
CA PRO A 282 19.44 -7.09 -3.62
C PRO A 282 18.31 -6.32 -4.31
N PHE A 283 17.46 -5.67 -3.52
CA PHE A 283 16.37 -4.83 -3.99
C PHE A 283 16.31 -3.55 -3.14
N GLY A 284 16.06 -2.41 -3.77
CA GLY A 284 15.83 -1.15 -3.08
C GLY A 284 14.49 -1.19 -2.35
N GLU A 285 14.52 -1.03 -1.02
CA GLU A 285 13.38 -1.24 -0.13
C GLU A 285 12.85 0.07 0.46
N PHE A 286 11.66 -0.01 1.06
CA PHE A 286 10.93 1.12 1.66
C PHE A 286 11.71 1.91 2.73
N PRO A 287 12.68 1.35 3.50
CA PRO A 287 13.49 2.17 4.38
C PRO A 287 14.53 3.04 3.65
N GLY A 288 14.59 2.97 2.32
CA GLY A 288 15.55 3.70 1.51
C GLY A 288 16.93 3.07 1.41
N SER A 289 17.06 1.81 1.83
CA SER A 289 18.27 0.99 1.75
C SER A 289 18.04 -0.24 0.89
N TYR A 290 19.14 -0.90 0.47
CA TYR A 290 19.02 -2.17 -0.25
C TYR A 290 18.88 -3.34 0.72
N SER A 291 18.01 -4.30 0.39
CA SER A 291 18.00 -5.60 1.04
C SER A 291 19.28 -6.37 0.70
N GLY A 292 19.67 -7.31 1.57
CA GLY A 292 20.68 -8.30 1.21
C GLY A 292 20.16 -9.33 0.21
N VAL A 293 21.08 -10.15 -0.32
CA VAL A 293 20.71 -11.36 -1.08
C VAL A 293 20.34 -12.46 -0.10
N ARG A 294 19.18 -13.10 -0.32
CA ARG A 294 18.66 -14.17 0.53
C ARG A 294 18.08 -15.30 -0.31
N GLY A 295 18.09 -16.53 0.22
CA GLY A 295 17.39 -17.65 -0.39
C GLY A 295 15.87 -17.46 -0.26
N GLN A 296 15.19 -17.29 -1.40
CA GLN A 296 13.74 -17.10 -1.47
C GLN A 296 13.07 -18.20 -2.30
N ASN A 297 11.74 -18.28 -2.22
CA ASN A 297 10.96 -19.26 -2.95
C ASN A 297 11.05 -19.02 -4.45
N ARG A 298 11.24 -20.12 -5.20
CA ARG A 298 11.22 -20.11 -6.65
C ARG A 298 9.85 -20.52 -7.17
N ILE A 299 9.37 -19.79 -8.18
CA ILE A 299 8.17 -20.12 -8.93
C ILE A 299 8.57 -20.56 -10.32
N GLN A 300 8.12 -21.74 -10.74
CA GLN A 300 8.16 -22.18 -12.12
C GLN A 300 6.90 -21.69 -12.83
N VAL A 301 7.05 -20.86 -13.85
CA VAL A 301 5.94 -20.31 -14.63
C VAL A 301 5.44 -21.37 -15.62
N THR A 302 4.11 -21.52 -15.72
CA THR A 302 3.44 -22.50 -16.55
C THR A 302 2.55 -21.89 -17.63
N ALA A 303 2.07 -20.67 -17.40
CA ALA A 303 1.30 -19.91 -18.37
C ALA A 303 1.45 -18.41 -18.13
N VAL A 304 1.31 -17.64 -19.19
CA VAL A 304 1.10 -16.18 -19.12
C VAL A 304 -0.11 -15.86 -19.96
N THR A 305 -1.06 -15.13 -19.37
CA THR A 305 -2.19 -14.58 -20.10
C THR A 305 -2.17 -13.06 -20.00
N HIS A 306 -2.74 -12.40 -21.00
CA HIS A 306 -2.79 -10.95 -21.00
C HIS A 306 -3.89 -10.40 -21.90
N ARG A 307 -4.26 -9.16 -21.66
CA ARG A 307 -5.19 -8.40 -22.52
C ARG A 307 -4.56 -8.13 -23.89
N THR A 308 -5.37 -7.85 -24.87
CA THR A 308 -4.88 -7.30 -26.13
C THR A 308 -4.28 -5.91 -25.87
N ASP A 309 -3.06 -5.67 -26.35
CA ASP A 309 -2.29 -4.46 -26.14
C ASP A 309 -2.15 -4.09 -24.64
N PRO A 310 -1.47 -4.94 -23.85
CA PRO A 310 -1.45 -4.80 -22.40
C PRO A 310 -0.46 -3.72 -21.93
N MET A 311 -0.69 -3.22 -20.70
CA MET A 311 0.21 -2.32 -20.00
C MET A 311 0.86 -3.04 -18.82
N MET A 312 2.19 -3.05 -18.77
CA MET A 312 2.88 -3.45 -17.56
C MET A 312 2.82 -2.29 -16.57
N GLU A 313 2.47 -2.58 -15.34
CA GLU A 313 2.51 -1.62 -14.25
C GLU A 313 3.68 -1.95 -13.31
N THR A 314 4.42 -0.92 -12.91
CA THR A 314 5.49 -1.03 -11.91
C THR A 314 5.47 0.18 -11.00
N LEU A 315 5.93 0.03 -9.75
CA LEU A 315 6.03 1.12 -8.80
C LEU A 315 7.49 1.39 -8.40
N TYR A 316 7.75 2.62 -8.00
CA TYR A 316 8.98 2.97 -7.30
C TYR A 316 8.86 2.61 -5.83
N ILE A 317 9.85 1.88 -5.34
CA ILE A 317 10.10 1.64 -3.92
C ILE A 317 11.57 1.92 -3.63
N GLY A 318 11.87 2.54 -2.51
CA GLY A 318 13.21 2.96 -2.16
C GLY A 318 13.18 4.17 -1.24
N ARG A 319 13.98 5.20 -1.54
CA ARG A 319 14.01 6.40 -0.71
C ARG A 319 12.69 7.17 -0.79
N PRO A 320 11.98 7.42 0.34
CA PRO A 320 10.70 8.14 0.39
C PRO A 320 10.76 9.57 -0.21
N TRP A 321 9.66 10.13 -0.69
CA TRP A 321 8.36 9.45 -0.86
C TRP A 321 8.39 8.52 -2.06
N THR A 322 7.54 7.48 -1.99
CA THR A 322 7.41 6.48 -3.05
C THR A 322 5.92 6.15 -3.27
N GLU A 323 5.60 5.56 -4.41
CA GLU A 323 4.24 5.05 -4.66
C GLU A 323 3.82 4.00 -3.63
N HIS A 324 4.78 3.24 -3.12
CA HIS A 324 4.57 2.29 -2.03
C HIS A 324 4.03 2.97 -0.76
N ASP A 325 4.61 4.11 -0.35
CA ASP A 325 4.13 4.83 0.84
C ASP A 325 2.66 5.29 0.70
N CYS A 326 2.24 5.64 -0.51
CA CYS A 326 0.85 6.05 -0.77
C CYS A 326 -0.13 4.88 -0.67
N ILE A 327 0.21 3.73 -1.28
CA ILE A 327 -0.67 2.53 -1.26
C ILE A 327 -0.73 1.94 0.15
N ASP A 328 0.41 1.55 0.68
CA ASP A 328 0.48 0.83 1.95
C ASP A 328 0.13 1.70 3.13
N GLY A 329 0.55 2.97 3.11
CA GLY A 329 0.37 3.87 4.24
C GLY A 329 -1.10 4.12 4.56
N LEU A 330 -1.93 4.38 3.56
CA LEU A 330 -3.36 4.60 3.76
C LEU A 330 -4.08 3.29 4.14
N ALA A 331 -3.80 2.19 3.43
CA ALA A 331 -4.38 0.88 3.73
C ALA A 331 -4.06 0.43 5.16
N THR A 332 -2.79 0.52 5.57
CA THR A 332 -2.33 0.18 6.93
C THR A 332 -2.95 1.08 7.98
N SER A 333 -3.06 2.38 7.70
CA SER A 333 -3.69 3.34 8.63
C SER A 333 -5.14 2.97 8.94
N ILE A 334 -5.91 2.62 7.90
CA ILE A 334 -7.32 2.21 8.04
C ILE A 334 -7.42 0.88 8.80
N THR A 335 -6.62 -0.12 8.43
CA THR A 335 -6.64 -1.44 9.07
C THR A 335 -6.31 -1.33 10.56
N LEU A 336 -5.24 -0.63 10.93
CA LEU A 336 -4.86 -0.41 12.33
C LEU A 336 -5.94 0.37 13.09
N TYR A 337 -6.54 1.39 12.47
CA TYR A 337 -7.65 2.14 13.08
C TYR A 337 -8.83 1.21 13.41
N LYS A 338 -9.26 0.37 12.46
CA LYS A 338 -10.36 -0.57 12.66
C LYS A 338 -10.05 -1.60 13.74
N GLN A 339 -8.83 -2.16 13.76
CA GLN A 339 -8.40 -3.11 14.78
C GLN A 339 -8.31 -2.50 16.17
N LEU A 340 -7.87 -1.24 16.30
CA LEU A 340 -7.85 -0.54 17.58
C LEU A 340 -9.26 -0.22 18.07
N CYS A 341 -10.14 0.29 17.22
CA CYS A 341 -11.50 0.68 17.59
C CYS A 341 -12.36 -0.48 18.12
N GLN A 342 -12.03 -1.74 17.80
CA GLN A 342 -12.72 -2.93 18.35
C GLN A 342 -12.68 -2.94 19.89
N THR A 343 -11.62 -2.43 20.51
CA THR A 343 -11.41 -2.48 21.96
C THR A 343 -11.11 -1.13 22.59
N MET A 344 -10.74 -0.14 21.80
CA MET A 344 -10.29 1.21 22.20
C MET A 344 -11.11 2.28 21.44
N PRO A 345 -12.39 2.48 21.81
CA PRO A 345 -13.30 3.37 21.05
C PRO A 345 -12.93 4.86 21.12
N GLU A 346 -11.98 5.26 21.98
CA GLU A 346 -11.46 6.63 22.06
C GLU A 346 -10.44 6.96 20.96
N VAL A 347 -9.96 5.96 20.22
CA VAL A 347 -9.11 6.18 19.05
C VAL A 347 -9.94 6.84 17.96
N THR A 348 -9.50 7.99 17.49
CA THR A 348 -10.20 8.79 16.48
C THR A 348 -9.55 8.74 15.10
N ALA A 349 -8.24 8.53 15.03
CA ALA A 349 -7.51 8.37 13.78
C ALA A 349 -6.16 7.67 14.00
N VAL A 350 -5.65 7.03 12.94
CA VAL A 350 -4.32 6.40 12.89
C VAL A 350 -3.62 6.83 11.61
N ASN A 351 -2.39 7.26 11.71
CA ASN A 351 -1.50 7.51 10.57
C ASN A 351 -0.30 6.57 10.63
N ALA A 352 -0.20 5.65 9.67
CA ALA A 352 0.89 4.68 9.51
C ALA A 352 1.63 4.86 8.18
N ILE A 353 1.64 6.07 7.62
CA ILE A 353 2.16 6.34 6.27
C ILE A 353 3.69 6.28 6.24
N PHE A 354 4.36 6.68 7.32
CA PHE A 354 5.81 6.83 7.32
C PHE A 354 6.53 5.48 7.28
N ASN A 355 7.25 5.24 6.17
CA ASN A 355 8.05 4.04 5.96
C ASN A 355 7.27 2.76 6.30
N HIS A 356 6.14 2.56 5.64
CA HIS A 356 5.31 1.37 5.81
C HIS A 356 4.91 1.12 7.27
N GLY A 357 4.58 2.19 8.00
CA GLY A 357 4.15 2.10 9.40
C GLY A 357 5.27 1.77 10.40
N LEU A 358 6.55 1.97 10.08
CA LEU A 358 7.62 1.96 11.09
C LEU A 358 7.40 3.06 12.14
N THR A 359 6.76 4.16 11.75
CA THR A 359 6.27 5.19 12.66
C THR A 359 4.75 5.28 12.52
N VAL A 360 4.05 5.05 13.62
CA VAL A 360 2.58 5.13 13.70
C VAL A 360 2.20 6.24 14.66
N ILE A 361 1.32 7.13 14.21
CA ILE A 361 0.76 8.21 15.01
C ILE A 361 -0.70 7.91 15.27
N VAL A 362 -1.12 7.90 16.53
CA VAL A 362 -2.49 7.57 16.94
C VAL A 362 -3.11 8.75 17.68
N ALA A 363 -4.20 9.27 17.15
CA ALA A 363 -5.03 10.24 17.86
C ALA A 363 -6.04 9.50 18.75
N THR A 364 -6.00 9.74 20.06
CA THR A 364 -6.84 9.05 21.05
C THR A 364 -7.20 9.96 22.21
N GLY A 365 -8.44 9.87 22.67
CA GLY A 365 -8.84 10.45 23.95
C GLY A 365 -8.34 9.59 25.13
N ASN A 366 -8.14 10.24 26.29
CA ASN A 366 -7.76 9.56 27.52
C ASN A 366 -8.96 9.35 28.44
N ARG A 367 -9.32 8.09 28.73
CA ARG A 367 -10.32 7.76 29.77
C ARG A 367 -9.82 8.06 31.18
N PHE A 368 -8.54 7.74 31.41
CA PHE A 368 -7.86 7.85 32.71
C PHE A 368 -6.34 7.87 32.47
N GLY A 369 -5.59 8.25 33.47
CA GLY A 369 -4.13 8.29 33.39
C GLY A 369 -3.50 6.96 32.93
N GLY A 370 -2.58 7.05 32.00
CA GLY A 370 -1.93 5.88 31.37
C GLY A 370 -2.71 5.18 30.27
N TYR A 371 -3.94 5.64 29.95
CA TYR A 371 -4.76 5.00 28.90
C TYR A 371 -4.09 5.02 27.52
N ALA A 372 -3.48 6.15 27.15
CA ALA A 372 -2.77 6.27 25.87
C ALA A 372 -1.69 5.19 25.72
N LYS A 373 -0.93 4.88 26.77
CA LYS A 373 0.07 3.79 26.73
C LYS A 373 -0.57 2.43 26.51
N SER A 374 -1.79 2.20 27.02
CA SER A 374 -2.55 0.96 26.77
C SER A 374 -2.97 0.85 25.29
N VAL A 375 -3.32 1.97 24.65
CA VAL A 375 -3.57 2.03 23.20
C VAL A 375 -2.30 1.64 22.42
N ALA A 376 -1.13 2.16 22.81
CA ALA A 376 0.15 1.80 22.18
C ALA A 376 0.48 0.31 22.33
N PHE A 377 0.24 -0.28 23.49
CA PHE A 377 0.45 -1.73 23.71
C PHE A 377 -0.51 -2.57 22.87
N ARG A 378 -1.77 -2.14 22.76
CA ARG A 378 -2.72 -2.80 21.87
C ARG A 378 -2.28 -2.74 20.41
N LEU A 379 -1.83 -1.57 19.94
CA LEU A 379 -1.28 -1.42 18.59
C LEU A 379 -0.08 -2.32 18.37
N ALA A 380 0.87 -2.34 19.30
CA ALA A 380 2.07 -3.17 19.22
C ALA A 380 1.78 -4.68 19.15
N SER A 381 0.57 -5.13 19.51
CA SER A 381 0.13 -6.54 19.46
C SER A 381 -0.74 -6.87 18.24
N THR A 382 -1.05 -5.90 17.37
CA THR A 382 -1.76 -6.17 16.11
C THR A 382 -0.86 -6.90 15.11
N PRO A 383 -1.39 -7.60 14.10
CA PRO A 383 -0.59 -8.30 13.09
C PRO A 383 0.49 -7.41 12.46
N HIS A 384 0.13 -6.19 12.05
CA HIS A 384 1.10 -5.21 11.53
C HIS A 384 2.00 -4.64 12.65
N GLY A 385 1.43 -4.31 13.79
CA GLY A 385 2.13 -3.66 14.89
C GLY A 385 3.25 -4.51 15.51
N ILE A 386 3.15 -5.83 15.49
CA ILE A 386 4.14 -6.74 16.08
C ILE A 386 5.53 -6.47 15.51
N SER A 387 5.67 -6.41 14.19
CA SER A 387 6.97 -6.31 13.51
C SER A 387 7.26 -4.94 12.90
N TYR A 388 6.23 -4.22 12.42
CA TYR A 388 6.44 -2.95 11.74
C TYR A 388 6.46 -1.76 12.70
N ALA A 389 5.44 -1.58 13.57
CA ALA A 389 5.35 -0.40 14.43
C ALA A 389 6.53 -0.32 15.43
N LYS A 390 7.56 0.40 15.02
CA LYS A 390 8.77 0.67 15.80
C LYS A 390 8.63 1.89 16.68
N ASN A 391 8.13 3.00 16.12
CA ASN A 391 7.86 4.24 16.82
C ASN A 391 6.34 4.45 16.90
N ILE A 392 5.80 4.61 18.09
CA ILE A 392 4.37 4.84 18.33
C ILE A 392 4.22 6.19 19.03
N ILE A 393 3.57 7.14 18.38
CA ILE A 393 3.33 8.48 18.92
C ILE A 393 1.83 8.60 19.19
N LEU A 394 1.47 8.97 20.41
CA LEU A 394 0.08 9.15 20.82
C LEU A 394 -0.19 10.64 20.98
N VAL A 395 -1.27 11.12 20.40
CA VAL A 395 -1.68 12.52 20.45
C VAL A 395 -3.16 12.64 20.84
N ASP A 396 -3.58 13.78 21.36
CA ASP A 396 -4.99 14.03 21.65
C ASP A 396 -5.84 14.19 20.37
N PRO A 397 -7.19 14.03 20.44
CA PRO A 397 -8.07 14.14 19.27
C PRO A 397 -8.10 15.53 18.62
N ASP A 398 -7.59 16.57 19.30
CA ASP A 398 -7.46 17.94 18.76
C ASP A 398 -6.26 18.10 17.81
N VAL A 399 -5.36 17.10 17.75
CA VAL A 399 -4.19 17.06 16.88
C VAL A 399 -4.49 16.21 15.65
N ASN A 400 -4.27 16.78 14.48
CA ASN A 400 -4.39 16.02 13.23
C ASN A 400 -3.15 15.10 13.04
N PRO A 401 -3.28 13.77 13.14
CA PRO A 401 -2.14 12.88 13.02
C PRO A 401 -1.53 12.84 11.60
N PHE A 402 -2.22 13.40 10.59
CA PHE A 402 -1.73 13.54 9.22
C PHE A 402 -1.01 14.88 8.97
N ASP A 403 -1.01 15.78 9.95
CA ASP A 403 -0.22 17.02 9.91
C ASP A 403 1.00 16.90 10.84
N PHE A 404 2.16 16.70 10.22
CA PHE A 404 3.39 16.50 10.99
C PHE A 404 3.77 17.73 11.82
N THR A 405 3.37 18.95 11.40
CA THR A 405 3.60 20.18 12.17
C THR A 405 2.80 20.18 13.47
N GLU A 406 1.52 19.78 13.41
CA GLU A 406 0.68 19.64 14.62
C GLU A 406 1.23 18.55 15.55
N VAL A 407 1.62 17.40 15.01
CA VAL A 407 2.21 16.29 15.78
C VAL A 407 3.49 16.73 16.49
N MET A 408 4.42 17.39 15.77
CA MET A 408 5.66 17.90 16.36
C MET A 408 5.40 18.97 17.42
N THR A 409 4.38 19.80 17.23
CA THR A 409 3.96 20.79 18.23
C THR A 409 3.47 20.08 19.51
N ALA A 410 2.64 19.04 19.39
CA ALA A 410 2.18 18.25 20.53
C ALA A 410 3.37 17.57 21.25
N MET A 411 4.26 16.94 20.51
CA MET A 411 5.46 16.32 21.06
C MET A 411 6.33 17.33 21.83
N SER A 412 6.54 18.52 21.27
CA SER A 412 7.41 19.55 21.87
C SER A 412 6.81 20.18 23.12
N THR A 413 5.47 20.21 23.24
CA THR A 413 4.79 20.97 24.30
C THR A 413 4.12 20.11 25.36
N ARG A 414 3.84 18.84 25.09
CA ARG A 414 3.11 17.93 25.99
C ARG A 414 3.98 16.81 26.58
N VAL A 415 5.08 16.39 25.91
CA VAL A 415 5.91 15.25 26.33
C VAL A 415 6.88 15.66 27.45
N ARG A 416 6.90 14.87 28.50
CA ARG A 416 7.93 14.88 29.55
C ARG A 416 8.74 13.59 29.43
N ALA A 417 9.99 13.71 29.03
CA ALA A 417 10.82 12.56 28.67
C ALA A 417 11.00 11.52 29.80
N ASP A 418 10.91 11.95 31.07
CA ASP A 418 11.03 11.08 32.26
C ASP A 418 9.77 10.24 32.56
N LYS A 419 8.62 10.55 31.94
CA LYS A 419 7.34 9.90 32.24
C LYS A 419 6.59 9.40 31.01
N ASP A 420 6.72 10.13 29.90
CA ASP A 420 5.87 9.98 28.74
C ASP A 420 6.56 9.22 27.61
N VAL A 421 7.83 8.81 27.83
CA VAL A 421 8.62 8.00 26.89
C VAL A 421 8.82 6.60 27.46
N VAL A 422 8.48 5.57 26.66
CA VAL A 422 8.70 4.16 27.01
C VAL A 422 9.53 3.49 25.91
N VAL A 423 10.60 2.84 26.31
CA VAL A 423 11.43 2.00 25.40
C VAL A 423 11.23 0.54 25.82
N ILE A 424 10.81 -0.29 24.86
CA ILE A 424 10.64 -1.73 25.05
C ILE A 424 11.74 -2.43 24.24
N PRO A 425 12.77 -2.97 24.90
CA PRO A 425 13.87 -3.65 24.21
C PRO A 425 13.49 -5.07 23.78
N ASN A 426 14.23 -5.60 22.80
CA ASN A 426 14.17 -7.01 22.38
C ASN A 426 12.77 -7.44 21.93
N THR A 427 12.11 -6.62 21.12
CA THR A 427 10.83 -6.94 20.49
C THR A 427 11.04 -7.46 19.07
N PRO A 428 10.05 -8.18 18.49
CA PRO A 428 10.08 -8.44 17.06
C PRO A 428 10.22 -7.12 16.28
N GLY A 429 11.00 -7.15 15.21
CA GLY A 429 11.24 -6.00 14.34
C GLY A 429 11.22 -6.39 12.88
N MET A 430 11.12 -5.39 12.00
CA MET A 430 11.14 -5.60 10.55
C MET A 430 12.56 -5.96 10.09
N PRO A 431 12.78 -7.13 9.44
CA PRO A 431 14.11 -7.53 8.99
C PRO A 431 14.75 -6.60 7.94
N LEU A 432 13.96 -5.73 7.32
CA LEU A 432 14.41 -4.74 6.35
C LEU A 432 14.76 -3.38 6.99
N ASP A 433 14.41 -3.18 8.26
CA ASP A 433 14.85 -1.99 9.02
C ASP A 433 16.35 -2.06 9.24
N PRO A 434 17.16 -1.11 8.68
CA PRO A 434 18.61 -1.12 8.83
C PRO A 434 19.10 -0.93 10.28
N ALA A 435 18.21 -0.52 11.18
CA ALA A 435 18.50 -0.40 12.61
C ALA A 435 18.13 -1.65 13.43
N SER A 436 17.64 -2.72 12.77
CA SER A 436 17.37 -4.01 13.42
C SER A 436 18.65 -4.84 13.52
N GLU A 437 19.04 -5.23 14.73
CA GLU A 437 20.24 -6.07 14.96
C GLU A 437 19.98 -7.10 16.09
N PRO A 438 20.01 -8.40 15.78
CA PRO A 438 20.09 -8.99 14.43
C PRO A 438 18.83 -8.69 13.60
N PRO A 439 18.85 -8.87 12.28
CA PRO A 439 17.67 -8.64 11.44
C PRO A 439 16.42 -9.37 11.95
N GLY A 440 15.32 -8.65 12.11
CA GLY A 440 14.08 -9.16 12.70
C GLY A 440 13.99 -9.00 14.22
N MET A 441 15.00 -8.44 14.86
CA MET A 441 15.00 -8.07 16.29
C MET A 441 15.14 -6.55 16.40
N GLY A 442 14.26 -5.91 17.17
CA GLY A 442 14.26 -4.46 17.32
C GLY A 442 13.83 -4.02 18.72
N ASN A 443 13.54 -2.76 18.83
CA ASN A 443 13.01 -2.13 20.02
C ASN A 443 11.78 -1.32 19.64
N LYS A 444 10.84 -1.13 20.57
CA LYS A 444 9.72 -0.22 20.35
C LYS A 444 9.91 1.05 21.19
N LEU A 445 9.66 2.19 20.54
CA LEU A 445 9.61 3.49 21.20
C LEU A 445 8.16 3.97 21.24
N ILE A 446 7.65 4.25 22.44
CA ILE A 446 6.33 4.85 22.66
C ILE A 446 6.53 6.27 23.19
N ILE A 447 5.88 7.24 22.58
CA ILE A 447 5.87 8.63 23.00
C ILE A 447 4.42 9.05 23.26
N ASP A 448 4.10 9.35 24.50
CA ASP A 448 2.79 9.83 24.91
C ASP A 448 2.77 11.36 24.90
N ALA A 449 2.25 11.94 23.83
CA ALA A 449 2.07 13.39 23.66
C ALA A 449 0.60 13.80 23.90
N THR A 450 -0.12 13.03 24.72
CA THR A 450 -1.49 13.38 25.12
C THR A 450 -1.51 14.25 26.39
N THR A 451 -2.61 14.94 26.57
CA THR A 451 -2.86 15.69 27.82
C THR A 451 -3.12 14.72 28.97
N PRO A 452 -2.48 14.89 30.14
CA PRO A 452 -2.69 14.04 31.30
C PRO A 452 -4.16 13.98 31.74
N ALA A 453 -4.65 12.77 32.06
CA ALA A 453 -5.97 12.52 32.61
C ALA A 453 -5.90 12.02 34.05
N PRO A 454 -6.92 12.23 34.92
CA PRO A 454 -6.90 11.70 36.27
C PRO A 454 -6.67 10.19 36.33
N PRO A 455 -5.89 9.63 37.30
CA PRO A 455 -5.33 10.34 38.47
C PRO A 455 -4.01 11.06 38.24
N ASP A 456 -3.52 11.19 37.01
CA ASP A 456 -2.31 11.93 36.70
C ASP A 456 -2.52 13.41 37.05
N ARG A 457 -1.54 13.99 37.73
CA ARG A 457 -1.64 15.39 38.14
C ARG A 457 -1.21 16.33 37.03
N MET A 458 -2.09 17.20 36.61
CA MET A 458 -1.70 18.39 35.88
C MET A 458 -1.01 19.35 36.85
N LEU A 459 0.22 19.77 36.54
CA LEU A 459 0.95 20.76 37.35
C LEU A 459 0.36 22.16 37.23
N ARG A 460 -0.34 22.45 36.14
CA ARG A 460 -1.06 23.67 35.83
C ARG A 460 -2.14 23.42 34.77
N GLU A 461 -3.17 24.24 34.80
CA GLU A 461 -4.13 24.27 33.72
C GLU A 461 -3.48 24.79 32.43
N ILE A 462 -3.57 24.01 31.35
CA ILE A 462 -3.07 24.39 30.02
C ILE A 462 -4.29 24.73 29.16
N ARG A 463 -4.43 25.99 28.79
CA ARG A 463 -5.45 26.41 27.84
C ARG A 463 -4.82 26.60 26.47
N MET A 464 -5.18 25.73 25.54
CA MET A 464 -4.68 25.81 24.17
C MET A 464 -5.28 27.01 23.44
N VAL A 465 -4.50 27.63 22.56
CA VAL A 465 -4.99 28.66 21.64
C VAL A 465 -5.95 28.00 20.66
N GLY A 466 -7.20 28.39 20.71
CA GLY A 466 -8.24 27.84 19.84
C GLY A 466 -8.14 28.35 18.40
N ALA A 467 -8.84 27.65 17.50
CA ALA A 467 -8.96 28.06 16.11
C ALA A 467 -9.60 29.46 15.97
N VAL A 468 -9.11 30.26 15.04
CA VAL A 468 -9.69 31.58 14.73
C VAL A 468 -10.92 31.36 13.84
N PRO A 469 -12.13 31.77 14.25
CA PRO A 469 -13.37 31.46 13.51
C PRO A 469 -13.37 31.93 12.04
N GLN A 470 -12.63 33.01 11.74
CA GLN A 470 -12.56 33.60 10.39
C GLN A 470 -11.40 33.04 9.55
N ALA A 471 -10.59 32.11 10.06
CA ALA A 471 -9.41 31.58 9.35
C ALA A 471 -9.79 30.98 8.00
N LYS A 472 -10.83 30.14 7.92
CA LYS A 472 -11.29 29.52 6.65
C LYS A 472 -11.62 30.56 5.58
N LYS A 473 -12.29 31.64 5.94
CA LYS A 473 -12.62 32.73 4.99
C LYS A 473 -11.37 33.47 4.53
N ALA A 474 -10.42 33.69 5.43
CA ALA A 474 -9.16 34.35 5.10
C ALA A 474 -8.30 33.45 4.19
N GLU A 475 -8.21 32.16 4.48
CA GLU A 475 -7.52 31.16 3.65
C GLU A 475 -8.08 31.09 2.23
N GLU A 476 -9.41 31.11 2.09
CA GLU A 476 -10.05 31.14 0.76
C GLU A 476 -9.70 32.40 -0.02
N LEU A 477 -9.68 33.56 0.63
CA LEU A 477 -9.29 34.83 0.00
C LEU A 477 -7.81 34.84 -0.39
N ILE A 478 -6.93 34.31 0.46
CA ILE A 478 -5.49 34.19 0.16
C ILE A 478 -5.28 33.23 -1.02
N ARG A 479 -5.98 32.08 -1.05
CA ARG A 479 -5.90 31.15 -2.16
C ARG A 479 -6.34 31.77 -3.49
N ARG A 480 -7.48 32.47 -3.52
CA ARG A 480 -7.93 33.20 -4.72
C ARG A 480 -6.90 34.22 -5.20
N PHE A 481 -6.32 34.97 -4.26
CA PHE A 481 -5.23 35.89 -4.57
C PHE A 481 -4.04 35.18 -5.21
N GLN A 482 -3.61 34.05 -4.69
CA GLN A 482 -2.51 33.25 -5.26
C GLN A 482 -2.84 32.72 -6.65
N GLU A 483 -4.06 32.24 -6.88
CA GLU A 483 -4.55 31.75 -8.19
C GLU A 483 -4.58 32.88 -9.24
N GLU A 484 -5.02 34.08 -8.89
CA GLU A 484 -5.00 35.25 -9.78
C GLU A 484 -3.58 35.66 -10.19
N PHE A 485 -2.59 35.49 -9.34
CA PHE A 485 -1.20 35.81 -9.65
C PHE A 485 -0.47 34.68 -10.38
N ALA A 486 -0.82 33.43 -10.16
CA ALA A 486 -0.26 32.30 -10.89
C ALA A 486 -0.65 32.31 -12.38
N GLY A 487 -1.86 32.76 -12.70
CA GLY A 487 -2.32 32.94 -14.08
C GLY A 487 -1.70 34.12 -14.84
N ARG A 488 -0.84 34.93 -14.20
CA ARG A 488 -0.16 36.10 -14.82
C ARG A 488 1.32 35.85 -15.16
N ARG A 489 1.83 34.66 -14.95
CA ARG A 489 3.16 34.17 -15.35
C ARG A 489 3.01 33.16 -16.50
#